data_68b4a59ba7a0a4c6a0c9f7d2b1e38533
#
_entry.id   68b4a59ba7a0a4c6a0c9f7d2b1e38533
#
_cell.length_a   1.000
_cell.length_b   1.000
_cell.length_c   1.000
_cell.angle_alpha   90.00
_cell.angle_beta   90.00
_cell.angle_gamma   90.00
#
_symmetry.space_group_name_H-M   'P 1'
#
loop_
_entity.id
_entity.type
_entity.pdbx_description
1 polymer ?
#
loop_
_entity_poly.entity_id
_entity_poly.type
_entity_poly.pdbx_seq_one_letter_code
_entity_poly.pdbx_strand_id
1 'polypeptide(L)'
;MIRRNIPLQLLTRRLLATKPQNAINQASLIQEIAARQKLYITDPISPGSIFFLPNGTKIFNKLIQFMKLQQQQLLFQYDEVITPLIYKKSLWEKSGHWDNYQEDMFKVDGTDVSKETYGLKPMNCPGHCVMFDRFDHSYQELPIRYTDFSPLHRNEASGALSGLTRLRKFHQDDGHIFCSKEQIESEIINCLKLIDLCYNQVFKLNGTPGNKSGYSINLSTRPIDHYIGDIEVWNDAENVLKTILEKIDKPWELNEGDGAFYGPKLDIMVPDHNGKSHQVATIQLDFQLPQRFDLKFKNQNNEYERPIMIHRAVFGSIERFMALLIEHYKGKWPFWLNPCQAVIIPIKTDNAKQVDQCRRLRQRLSGEINEKDTEFLKPVPFNNHKFNVDIDERSESVGYRIKDALSKDYSYLIIVGENEAATNSFSVRTREDRTVHNLTEDQIYEKFCDLERNYE
;
A
#
# COMPACT_ATOMS: atom_id res chain seq x y z
N MET A 1 69.29 -12.23 8.99
CA MET A 1 68.99 -13.42 8.16
C MET A 1 67.74 -14.10 8.65
N ILE A 2 66.95 -14.58 7.71
CA ILE A 2 65.74 -15.35 7.77
C ILE A 2 64.44 -14.49 7.80
N ARG A 3 64.04 -14.12 6.57
CA ARG A 3 62.68 -13.73 6.23
C ARG A 3 61.78 -14.99 6.28
N ARG A 4 60.67 -14.96 7.03
CA ARG A 4 59.58 -15.92 6.88
C ARG A 4 58.48 -15.27 6.08
N ASN A 5 58.30 -15.73 4.85
CA ASN A 5 57.16 -15.49 4.00
C ASN A 5 55.92 -16.09 4.63
N ILE A 6 54.88 -15.28 4.87
CA ILE A 6 53.53 -15.71 5.16
C ILE A 6 52.75 -15.63 3.85
N PRO A 7 52.10 -16.68 3.37
CA PRO A 7 51.38 -16.66 2.09
C PRO A 7 50.08 -15.84 2.21
N LEU A 8 49.95 -14.91 1.27
CA LEU A 8 48.81 -14.03 1.06
C LEU A 8 47.67 -14.76 0.34
N GLN A 9 47.05 -15.80 0.96
CA GLN A 9 45.95 -16.57 0.34
C GLN A 9 44.78 -16.91 1.28
N LEU A 10 44.50 -16.06 2.29
CA LEU A 10 43.41 -16.33 3.24
C LEU A 10 42.57 -15.10 3.55
N LEU A 11 42.19 -14.29 2.55
CA LEU A 11 41.29 -13.14 2.77
C LEU A 11 40.47 -12.80 1.52
N THR A 12 39.72 -13.77 0.98
CA THR A 12 38.60 -13.49 0.06
C THR A 12 37.62 -14.67 0.02
N ARG A 13 37.09 -15.09 1.16
CA ARG A 13 35.77 -15.69 1.21
C ARG A 13 34.80 -14.63 1.75
N ARG A 14 34.43 -13.67 0.91
CA ARG A 14 33.16 -12.96 1.06
C ARG A 14 32.08 -14.03 1.00
N LEU A 15 31.43 -14.25 2.13
CA LEU A 15 30.17 -14.97 2.23
C LEU A 15 29.15 -14.26 1.29
N LEU A 16 29.05 -14.73 0.08
CA LEU A 16 27.84 -14.56 -0.71
C LEU A 16 26.75 -15.28 0.09
N ALA A 17 25.99 -14.54 0.87
CA ALA A 17 24.79 -15.05 1.51
C ALA A 17 23.89 -15.53 0.36
N THR A 18 23.87 -16.85 0.13
CA THR A 18 22.92 -17.48 -0.78
C THR A 18 21.54 -17.18 -0.24
N LYS A 19 20.74 -16.42 -1.00
CA LYS A 19 19.32 -16.23 -0.66
C LYS A 19 18.71 -17.62 -0.45
N PRO A 20 17.92 -17.85 0.60
CA PRO A 20 17.31 -19.15 0.82
C PRO A 20 16.44 -19.52 -0.38
N GLN A 21 16.46 -20.80 -0.78
CA GLN A 21 15.78 -21.32 -1.97
C GLN A 21 14.30 -20.91 -2.05
N ASN A 22 13.62 -20.81 -0.90
CA ASN A 22 12.23 -20.38 -0.82
C ASN A 22 12.03 -18.90 -1.21
N ALA A 23 12.99 -18.01 -0.88
CA ALA A 23 12.94 -16.61 -1.29
C ALA A 23 13.14 -16.44 -2.81
N ILE A 24 13.92 -17.31 -3.43
CA ILE A 24 14.11 -17.32 -4.89
C ILE A 24 12.82 -17.78 -5.57
N ASN A 25 12.15 -18.81 -5.04
CA ASN A 25 10.88 -19.31 -5.58
C ASN A 25 9.73 -18.28 -5.45
N GLN A 26 9.67 -17.56 -4.33
CA GLN A 26 8.67 -16.52 -4.09
C GLN A 26 8.84 -15.31 -5.01
N ALA A 27 10.06 -14.78 -5.13
CA ALA A 27 10.36 -13.70 -6.06
C ALA A 27 10.05 -14.08 -7.52
N SER A 28 10.27 -15.33 -7.90
CA SER A 28 9.94 -15.90 -9.20
C SER A 28 8.43 -15.93 -9.44
N LEU A 29 7.62 -16.35 -8.46
CA LEU A 29 6.15 -16.38 -8.56
C LEU A 29 5.56 -14.99 -8.76
N ILE A 30 6.00 -14.01 -7.95
CA ILE A 30 5.54 -12.62 -8.08
C ILE A 30 5.86 -12.06 -9.47
N GLN A 31 7.08 -12.31 -9.98
CA GLN A 31 7.49 -11.86 -11.30
C GLN A 31 6.70 -12.53 -12.43
N GLU A 32 6.45 -13.84 -12.34
CA GLU A 32 5.64 -14.58 -13.29
C GLU A 32 4.22 -14.03 -13.40
N ILE A 33 3.54 -13.84 -12.25
CA ILE A 33 2.19 -13.28 -12.20
C ILE A 33 2.17 -11.84 -12.72
N ALA A 34 3.14 -11.02 -12.31
CA ALA A 34 3.24 -9.63 -12.75
C ALA A 34 3.43 -9.51 -14.27
N ALA A 35 4.26 -10.38 -14.87
CA ALA A 35 4.48 -10.42 -16.31
C ALA A 35 3.22 -10.91 -17.05
N ARG A 36 2.60 -12.01 -16.59
CA ARG A 36 1.39 -12.60 -17.17
C ARG A 36 0.23 -11.61 -17.17
N GLN A 37 0.01 -10.92 -16.06
CA GLN A 37 -1.08 -9.95 -15.89
C GLN A 37 -0.70 -8.53 -16.30
N LYS A 38 0.54 -8.29 -16.76
CA LYS A 38 1.05 -6.97 -17.16
C LYS A 38 0.86 -5.93 -16.06
N LEU A 39 1.36 -6.22 -14.85
CA LEU A 39 1.20 -5.33 -13.71
C LEU A 39 2.27 -4.24 -13.67
N TYR A 40 3.54 -4.60 -13.84
CA TYR A 40 4.65 -3.67 -13.81
C TYR A 40 5.89 -4.21 -14.52
N ILE A 41 6.82 -3.30 -14.81
CA ILE A 41 8.17 -3.64 -15.25
C ILE A 41 9.21 -2.87 -14.42
N THR A 42 10.44 -3.35 -14.44
CA THR A 42 11.62 -2.66 -13.92
C THR A 42 12.59 -2.44 -15.07
N ASP A 43 13.34 -1.33 -15.04
CA ASP A 43 14.32 -1.01 -16.07
C ASP A 43 15.62 -0.49 -15.43
N PRO A 44 16.80 -0.84 -15.94
CA PRO A 44 18.08 -0.34 -15.45
C PRO A 44 18.25 1.19 -15.50
N ILE A 45 17.44 1.89 -16.30
CA ILE A 45 17.47 3.36 -16.37
C ILE A 45 16.97 4.01 -15.05
N SER A 46 16.14 3.29 -14.27
CA SER A 46 15.65 3.76 -12.97
C SER A 46 15.67 2.63 -11.93
N PRO A 47 16.87 2.23 -11.47
CA PRO A 47 17.02 1.10 -10.57
C PRO A 47 16.35 1.38 -9.22
N GLY A 48 15.52 0.44 -8.76
CA GLY A 48 14.74 0.60 -7.53
C GLY A 48 13.48 1.43 -7.68
N SER A 49 13.04 1.70 -8.93
CA SER A 49 11.74 2.32 -9.22
C SER A 49 10.90 1.38 -10.09
N ILE A 50 9.60 1.44 -9.90
CA ILE A 50 8.64 0.59 -10.62
C ILE A 50 7.94 1.41 -11.70
N PHE A 51 7.87 0.86 -12.91
CA PHE A 51 7.00 1.33 -13.97
C PHE A 51 5.70 0.52 -13.92
N PHE A 52 4.67 1.06 -13.30
CA PHE A 52 3.36 0.42 -13.30
C PHE A 52 2.74 0.45 -14.69
N LEU A 53 2.34 -0.72 -15.17
CA LEU A 53 1.56 -0.87 -16.39
C LEU A 53 0.06 -0.63 -16.09
N PRO A 54 -0.81 -0.49 -17.10
CA PRO A 54 -2.22 -0.13 -16.86
C PRO A 54 -2.93 -1.01 -15.82
N ASN A 55 -2.74 -2.32 -15.83
CA ASN A 55 -3.36 -3.21 -14.86
C ASN A 55 -2.81 -3.03 -13.44
N GLY A 56 -1.49 -2.88 -13.31
CA GLY A 56 -0.87 -2.59 -12.02
C GLY A 56 -1.30 -1.24 -11.45
N THR A 57 -1.42 -0.22 -12.31
CA THR A 57 -1.91 1.11 -11.92
C THR A 57 -3.35 1.06 -11.40
N LYS A 58 -4.22 0.23 -12.00
CA LYS A 58 -5.59 0.05 -11.51
C LYS A 58 -5.60 -0.52 -10.09
N ILE A 59 -4.80 -1.56 -9.80
CA ILE A 59 -4.69 -2.14 -8.46
C ILE A 59 -4.12 -1.11 -7.48
N PHE A 60 -3.03 -0.46 -7.84
CA PHE A 60 -2.37 0.56 -7.02
C PHE A 60 -3.34 1.69 -6.62
N ASN A 61 -4.06 2.24 -7.58
CA ASN A 61 -5.04 3.30 -7.32
C ASN A 61 -6.22 2.82 -6.47
N LYS A 62 -6.71 1.58 -6.67
CA LYS A 62 -7.76 1.01 -5.83
C LYS A 62 -7.32 0.78 -4.39
N LEU A 63 -6.07 0.39 -4.14
CA LEU A 63 -5.52 0.27 -2.79
C LEU A 63 -5.45 1.63 -2.09
N ILE A 64 -5.00 2.68 -2.77
CA ILE A 64 -4.99 4.05 -2.24
C ILE A 64 -6.42 4.53 -1.97
N GLN A 65 -7.32 4.37 -2.93
CA GLN A 65 -8.72 4.77 -2.78
C GLN A 65 -9.41 4.04 -1.62
N PHE A 66 -9.17 2.75 -1.49
CA PHE A 66 -9.66 1.95 -0.36
C PHE A 66 -9.19 2.54 0.97
N MET A 67 -7.89 2.79 1.14
CA MET A 67 -7.35 3.33 2.38
C MET A 67 -7.93 4.72 2.69
N LYS A 68 -8.03 5.60 1.69
CA LYS A 68 -8.67 6.93 1.85
C LYS A 68 -10.10 6.81 2.36
N LEU A 69 -10.88 5.89 1.79
CA LEU A 69 -12.27 5.67 2.23
C LEU A 69 -12.34 5.15 3.68
N GLN A 70 -11.45 4.20 4.07
CA GLN A 70 -11.45 3.70 5.45
C GLN A 70 -11.04 4.78 6.44
N GLN A 71 -10.08 5.60 6.12
CA GLN A 71 -9.59 6.70 6.97
C GLN A 71 -10.61 7.83 7.19
N GLN A 72 -11.61 7.96 6.32
CA GLN A 72 -12.70 8.95 6.47
C GLN A 72 -13.80 8.52 7.45
N GLN A 73 -13.79 7.27 7.95
CA GLN A 73 -14.77 6.84 8.95
C GLN A 73 -14.66 7.67 10.23
N LEU A 74 -15.79 7.88 10.91
CA LEU A 74 -15.89 8.69 12.14
C LEU A 74 -14.89 8.28 13.23
N LEU A 75 -14.51 7.00 13.28
CA LEU A 75 -13.53 6.49 14.24
C LEU A 75 -12.10 6.96 13.92
N PHE A 76 -11.79 7.18 12.64
CA PHE A 76 -10.41 7.44 12.19
C PHE A 76 -10.18 8.90 11.83
N GLN A 77 -11.03 9.51 11.02
CA GLN A 77 -11.05 10.95 10.67
C GLN A 77 -9.66 11.52 10.32
N TYR A 78 -8.98 10.91 9.31
CA TYR A 78 -7.75 11.48 8.80
C TYR A 78 -8.02 12.53 7.73
N ASP A 79 -7.29 13.63 7.80
CA ASP A 79 -7.21 14.64 6.76
C ASP A 79 -6.07 14.29 5.78
N GLU A 80 -6.42 14.11 4.50
CA GLU A 80 -5.42 13.89 3.47
C GLU A 80 -4.69 15.19 3.15
N VAL A 81 -3.37 15.13 3.16
CA VAL A 81 -2.49 16.25 2.81
C VAL A 81 -1.49 15.83 1.73
N ILE A 82 -0.91 16.82 1.05
CA ILE A 82 0.17 16.61 0.09
C ILE A 82 1.32 17.52 0.46
N THR A 83 2.47 16.95 0.75
CA THR A 83 3.66 17.71 1.13
C THR A 83 4.71 17.76 0.00
N PRO A 84 5.59 18.78 -0.04
CA PRO A 84 6.65 18.85 -1.04
C PRO A 84 7.55 17.61 -1.06
N LEU A 85 8.11 17.28 -2.22
CA LEU A 85 9.04 16.16 -2.36
C LEU A 85 10.48 16.55 -1.99
N ILE A 86 10.82 17.82 -2.14
CA ILE A 86 12.18 18.36 -1.96
C ILE A 86 12.14 19.41 -0.85
N TYR A 87 13.06 19.27 0.11
CA TYR A 87 13.23 20.21 1.20
C TYR A 87 14.69 20.62 1.34
N LYS A 88 14.91 21.82 1.90
CA LYS A 88 16.23 22.28 2.29
C LYS A 88 16.85 21.37 3.35
N LYS A 89 18.17 21.22 3.30
CA LYS A 89 18.95 20.48 4.30
C LYS A 89 18.60 20.88 5.74
N SER A 90 18.33 22.16 5.98
CA SER A 90 18.00 22.69 7.31
C SER A 90 16.78 22.05 7.96
N LEU A 91 15.78 21.58 7.18
CA LEU A 91 14.66 20.82 7.70
C LEU A 91 15.10 19.46 8.24
N TRP A 92 16.00 18.80 7.51
CA TRP A 92 16.53 17.48 7.87
C TRP A 92 17.48 17.55 9.08
N GLU A 93 18.23 18.65 9.22
CA GLU A 93 19.03 18.95 10.41
C GLU A 93 18.12 19.21 11.62
N LYS A 94 17.07 20.05 11.47
CA LYS A 94 16.08 20.33 12.53
C LYS A 94 15.43 19.05 13.03
N SER A 95 15.03 18.17 12.15
CA SER A 95 14.35 16.90 12.49
C SER A 95 15.30 15.79 12.98
N GLY A 96 16.62 15.95 12.86
CA GLY A 96 17.62 14.95 13.20
C GLY A 96 17.84 13.87 12.14
N HIS A 97 17.12 13.91 11.03
CA HIS A 97 17.29 12.94 9.95
C HIS A 97 18.65 13.09 9.26
N TRP A 98 19.18 14.31 9.16
CA TRP A 98 20.49 14.52 8.52
C TRP A 98 21.61 13.78 9.23
N ASP A 99 21.63 13.80 10.55
CA ASP A 99 22.69 13.18 11.35
C ASP A 99 22.57 11.65 11.39
N ASN A 100 21.34 11.13 11.34
CA ASN A 100 21.06 9.70 11.55
C ASN A 100 20.70 8.95 10.26
N TYR A 101 20.40 9.65 9.14
CA TYR A 101 19.81 9.05 7.94
C TYR A 101 20.34 9.62 6.62
N GLN A 102 21.34 10.50 6.63
CA GLN A 102 21.81 11.21 5.42
C GLN A 102 22.39 10.30 4.32
N GLU A 103 22.90 9.10 4.67
CA GLU A 103 23.44 8.15 3.70
C GLU A 103 22.33 7.51 2.85
N ASP A 104 21.15 7.37 3.46
CA ASP A 104 19.97 6.83 2.80
C ASP A 104 19.11 7.92 2.12
N MET A 105 19.55 9.17 2.07
CA MET A 105 18.86 10.26 1.41
C MET A 105 19.46 10.58 0.05
N PHE A 106 18.59 10.80 -0.95
CA PHE A 106 18.99 11.43 -2.20
C PHE A 106 19.25 12.92 -1.96
N LYS A 107 20.47 13.37 -2.24
CA LYS A 107 20.86 14.77 -2.19
C LYS A 107 20.64 15.40 -3.56
N VAL A 108 20.10 16.62 -3.57
CA VAL A 108 19.84 17.40 -4.79
C VAL A 108 20.55 18.73 -4.64
N ASP A 109 21.47 19.01 -5.55
CA ASP A 109 22.18 20.26 -5.58
C ASP A 109 21.38 21.31 -6.34
N GLY A 110 21.11 22.43 -5.68
CA GLY A 110 20.50 23.60 -6.33
C GLY A 110 21.48 24.27 -7.28
N THR A 111 20.96 24.85 -8.33
CA THR A 111 21.74 25.64 -9.33
C THR A 111 21.83 27.11 -8.98
N ASP A 112 21.25 27.54 -7.87
CA ASP A 112 21.25 28.93 -7.45
C ASP A 112 22.61 29.36 -6.86
N VAL A 113 22.80 30.67 -6.74
CA VAL A 113 24.04 31.28 -6.23
C VAL A 113 24.33 30.89 -4.78
N SER A 114 23.31 30.48 -4.02
CA SER A 114 23.41 30.12 -2.60
C SER A 114 24.09 28.77 -2.37
N LYS A 115 24.20 27.91 -3.39
CA LYS A 115 24.74 26.54 -3.27
C LYS A 115 24.03 25.72 -2.18
N GLU A 116 22.76 25.98 -1.97
CA GLU A 116 21.94 25.28 -0.95
C GLU A 116 21.78 23.82 -1.33
N THR A 117 22.01 22.91 -0.37
CA THR A 117 21.75 21.48 -0.54
C THR A 117 20.29 21.18 -0.18
N TYR A 118 19.64 20.40 -1.01
CA TYR A 118 18.30 19.88 -0.79
C TYR A 118 18.33 18.37 -0.64
N GLY A 119 17.29 17.80 -0.08
CA GLY A 119 17.08 16.35 -0.03
C GLY A 119 15.70 15.99 -0.55
N LEU A 120 15.59 14.90 -1.32
CA LEU A 120 14.32 14.24 -1.57
C LEU A 120 13.83 13.63 -0.27
N LYS A 121 12.54 13.78 0.04
CA LYS A 121 11.97 13.27 1.30
C LYS A 121 12.01 11.74 1.38
N PRO A 122 12.66 11.17 2.41
CA PRO A 122 12.57 9.74 2.72
C PRO A 122 11.36 9.39 3.60
N MET A 123 10.73 10.41 4.22
CA MET A 123 9.62 10.34 5.17
C MET A 123 8.78 11.63 5.09
N ASN A 124 7.51 11.56 5.52
CA ASN A 124 6.60 12.73 5.52
C ASN A 124 6.59 13.48 6.85
N CYS A 125 7.03 12.85 7.94
CA CYS A 125 6.90 13.39 9.30
C CYS A 125 7.41 14.82 9.50
N PRO A 126 8.59 15.26 8.99
CA PRO A 126 9.02 16.64 9.16
C PRO A 126 8.11 17.65 8.44
N GLY A 127 7.56 17.27 7.28
CA GLY A 127 6.59 18.09 6.55
C GLY A 127 5.29 18.30 7.34
N HIS A 128 4.78 17.24 7.97
CA HIS A 128 3.59 17.31 8.81
C HIS A 128 3.83 18.14 10.09
N CYS A 129 5.03 18.05 10.69
CA CYS A 129 5.41 18.93 11.80
C CYS A 129 5.42 20.40 11.39
N VAL A 130 5.93 20.73 10.19
CA VAL A 130 5.90 22.09 9.66
C VAL A 130 4.46 22.58 9.46
N MET A 131 3.56 21.71 8.99
CA MET A 131 2.15 22.07 8.83
C MET A 131 1.47 22.32 10.17
N PHE A 132 1.67 21.43 11.14
CA PHE A 132 1.11 21.60 12.50
C PHE A 132 1.60 22.90 13.15
N ASP A 133 2.90 23.20 13.06
CA ASP A 133 3.53 24.41 13.64
C ASP A 133 3.00 25.74 13.06
N ARG A 134 2.26 25.72 11.94
CA ARG A 134 1.74 26.94 11.29
C ARG A 134 0.45 27.48 11.89
N PHE A 135 -0.21 26.72 12.73
CA PHE A 135 -1.50 27.07 13.30
C PHE A 135 -1.45 26.97 14.82
N ASP A 136 -2.21 27.84 15.50
CA ASP A 136 -2.45 27.73 16.92
C ASP A 136 -3.53 26.68 17.16
N HIS A 137 -3.18 25.61 17.87
CA HIS A 137 -4.09 24.50 18.16
C HIS A 137 -4.56 24.53 19.60
N SER A 138 -5.82 24.13 19.83
CA SER A 138 -6.36 23.88 21.16
C SER A 138 -6.55 22.39 21.44
N TYR A 139 -6.64 22.03 22.72
CA TYR A 139 -6.91 20.65 23.13
C TYR A 139 -8.21 20.07 22.53
N GLN A 140 -9.18 20.91 22.16
CA GLN A 140 -10.45 20.50 21.56
C GLN A 140 -10.29 20.03 20.11
N GLU A 141 -9.22 20.44 19.43
CA GLU A 141 -8.91 20.03 18.05
C GLU A 141 -8.12 18.72 18.00
N LEU A 142 -7.50 18.35 19.14
CA LEU A 142 -6.73 17.11 19.22
C LEU A 142 -7.67 15.88 19.39
N PRO A 143 -7.34 14.75 18.78
CA PRO A 143 -6.16 14.50 17.97
C PRO A 143 -6.30 15.01 16.52
N ILE A 144 -5.23 15.63 15.99
CA ILE A 144 -5.11 16.01 14.58
C ILE A 144 -4.40 14.87 13.83
N ARG A 145 -5.00 14.40 12.75
CA ARG A 145 -4.50 13.23 12.01
C ARG A 145 -4.30 13.57 10.55
N TYR A 146 -3.05 13.66 10.09
CA TYR A 146 -2.70 13.83 8.69
C TYR A 146 -2.36 12.50 8.05
N THR A 147 -2.71 12.34 6.76
CA THR A 147 -2.27 11.22 5.92
C THR A 147 -1.74 11.74 4.59
N ASP A 148 -0.60 11.20 4.14
CA ASP A 148 0.05 11.60 2.88
C ASP A 148 0.44 10.36 2.07
N PHE A 149 -0.07 10.27 0.84
CA PHE A 149 0.24 9.19 -0.12
C PHE A 149 1.30 9.60 -1.15
N SER A 150 1.97 10.71 -0.94
CA SER A 150 3.03 11.19 -1.85
C SER A 150 4.22 10.22 -1.90
N PRO A 151 4.95 10.18 -3.02
CA PRO A 151 6.10 9.31 -3.13
C PRO A 151 7.24 9.70 -2.18
N LEU A 152 7.88 8.69 -1.63
CA LEU A 152 9.08 8.76 -0.79
C LEU A 152 10.29 8.20 -1.53
N HIS A 153 11.49 8.67 -1.15
CA HIS A 153 12.72 8.33 -1.85
C HIS A 153 13.82 7.97 -0.85
N ARG A 154 14.35 6.74 -0.96
CA ARG A 154 15.46 6.27 -0.14
C ARG A 154 16.61 5.78 -1.03
N ASN A 155 17.82 6.23 -0.75
CA ASN A 155 19.01 5.85 -1.50
C ASN A 155 19.50 4.45 -1.11
N GLU A 156 18.65 3.47 -1.27
CA GLU A 156 18.95 2.07 -0.97
C GLU A 156 20.14 1.57 -1.80
N ALA A 157 21.03 0.81 -1.18
CA ALA A 157 22.14 0.19 -1.89
C ALA A 157 21.65 -0.74 -3.01
N SER A 158 22.32 -0.74 -4.16
CA SER A 158 21.87 -1.52 -5.34
C SER A 158 21.72 -3.01 -5.06
N GLY A 159 22.57 -3.59 -4.20
CA GLY A 159 22.49 -5.00 -3.81
C GLY A 159 21.31 -5.33 -2.85
N ALA A 160 20.70 -4.33 -2.26
CA ALA A 160 19.55 -4.50 -1.36
C ALA A 160 18.20 -4.48 -2.10
N LEU A 161 18.17 -3.97 -3.33
CA LEU A 161 16.93 -3.85 -4.11
C LEU A 161 16.30 -5.21 -4.40
N SER A 162 14.98 -5.32 -4.27
CA SER A 162 14.28 -6.59 -4.43
C SER A 162 12.84 -6.40 -4.92
N GLY A 163 12.62 -6.53 -6.22
CA GLY A 163 11.28 -6.48 -6.86
C GLY A 163 10.43 -5.31 -6.33
N LEU A 164 9.22 -5.62 -5.85
CA LEU A 164 8.33 -4.65 -5.19
C LEU A 164 8.64 -4.44 -3.69
N THR A 165 9.48 -5.28 -3.08
CA THR A 165 9.61 -5.32 -1.62
C THR A 165 10.65 -4.35 -1.05
N ARG A 166 11.66 -3.94 -1.85
CA ARG A 166 12.65 -2.94 -1.45
C ARG A 166 13.04 -2.05 -2.63
N LEU A 167 12.59 -0.81 -2.56
CA LEU A 167 12.63 0.16 -3.63
C LEU A 167 13.32 1.45 -3.18
N ARG A 168 13.81 2.22 -4.16
CA ARG A 168 14.31 3.59 -3.95
C ARG A 168 13.22 4.64 -4.02
N LYS A 169 12.15 4.39 -4.81
CA LYS A 169 10.96 5.23 -4.90
C LYS A 169 9.73 4.37 -4.60
N PHE A 170 8.95 4.76 -3.60
CA PHE A 170 7.77 4.02 -3.15
C PHE A 170 6.74 4.99 -2.57
N HIS A 171 5.53 4.47 -2.29
CA HIS A 171 4.45 5.22 -1.64
C HIS A 171 4.05 4.52 -0.35
N GLN A 172 3.68 5.30 0.65
CA GLN A 172 3.10 4.78 1.89
C GLN A 172 1.70 5.34 2.07
N ASP A 173 0.88 4.64 2.84
CA ASP A 173 -0.31 5.20 3.48
C ASP A 173 0.10 5.88 4.79
N ASP A 174 1.01 6.85 4.69
CA ASP A 174 1.73 7.41 5.81
C ASP A 174 0.86 8.37 6.62
N GLY A 175 0.59 8.02 7.87
CA GLY A 175 -0.25 8.82 8.76
C GLY A 175 0.48 9.27 10.00
N HIS A 176 0.23 10.53 10.40
CA HIS A 176 0.79 11.15 11.59
C HIS A 176 -0.33 11.73 12.44
N ILE A 177 -0.37 11.34 13.71
CA ILE A 177 -1.36 11.74 14.69
C ILE A 177 -0.68 12.63 15.72
N PHE A 178 -1.15 13.87 15.86
CA PHE A 178 -0.74 14.75 16.92
C PHE A 178 -1.81 14.71 18.01
N CYS A 179 -1.45 14.23 19.19
CA CYS A 179 -2.40 14.00 20.28
C CYS A 179 -1.84 14.44 21.63
N SER A 180 -2.72 14.54 22.64
CA SER A 180 -2.31 14.69 24.04
C SER A 180 -1.85 13.37 24.62
N LYS A 181 -1.19 13.40 25.79
CA LYS A 181 -0.72 12.21 26.49
C LYS A 181 -1.87 11.25 26.83
N GLU A 182 -3.02 11.76 27.20
CA GLU A 182 -4.23 11.01 27.57
C GLU A 182 -4.85 10.28 26.36
N GLN A 183 -4.58 10.76 25.14
CA GLN A 183 -5.14 10.19 23.90
C GLN A 183 -4.30 9.07 23.30
N ILE A 184 -3.06 8.82 23.77
CA ILE A 184 -2.14 7.84 23.19
C ILE A 184 -2.78 6.45 23.09
N GLU A 185 -3.34 5.96 24.20
CA GLU A 185 -3.91 4.60 24.24
C GLU A 185 -5.07 4.47 23.24
N SER A 186 -5.98 5.41 23.21
CA SER A 186 -7.13 5.38 22.29
C SER A 186 -6.68 5.43 20.82
N GLU A 187 -5.68 6.24 20.50
CA GLU A 187 -5.19 6.40 19.13
C GLU A 187 -4.44 5.15 18.65
N ILE A 188 -3.63 4.52 19.49
CA ILE A 188 -2.96 3.24 19.16
C ILE A 188 -3.99 2.13 18.96
N ILE A 189 -5.01 2.04 19.83
CA ILE A 189 -6.11 1.06 19.66
C ILE A 189 -6.85 1.31 18.35
N ASN A 190 -7.11 2.56 17.97
CA ASN A 190 -7.75 2.90 16.70
C ASN A 190 -6.88 2.51 15.50
N CYS A 191 -5.57 2.71 15.55
CA CYS A 191 -4.64 2.21 14.53
C CYS A 191 -4.71 0.69 14.39
N LEU A 192 -4.73 -0.05 15.51
CA LEU A 192 -4.86 -1.51 15.50
C LEU A 192 -6.21 -1.99 14.94
N LYS A 193 -7.31 -1.26 15.22
CA LYS A 193 -8.62 -1.54 14.61
C LYS A 193 -8.61 -1.34 13.10
N LEU A 194 -7.93 -0.29 12.61
CA LEU A 194 -7.80 -0.06 11.16
C LEU A 194 -6.98 -1.17 10.50
N ILE A 195 -5.91 -1.63 11.14
CA ILE A 195 -5.12 -2.78 10.68
C ILE A 195 -5.97 -4.05 10.64
N ASP A 196 -6.74 -4.33 11.69
CA ASP A 196 -7.62 -5.51 11.76
C ASP A 196 -8.71 -5.49 10.68
N LEU A 197 -9.34 -4.33 10.46
CA LEU A 197 -10.29 -4.12 9.37
C LEU A 197 -9.65 -4.45 8.01
N CYS A 198 -8.46 -3.91 7.74
CA CYS A 198 -7.78 -4.16 6.48
C CYS A 198 -7.38 -5.64 6.35
N TYR A 199 -6.62 -6.17 7.30
CA TYR A 199 -5.97 -7.47 7.15
C TYR A 199 -6.91 -8.64 7.31
N ASN A 200 -7.82 -8.60 8.28
CA ASN A 200 -8.69 -9.73 8.59
C ASN A 200 -10.04 -9.67 7.88
N GLN A 201 -10.67 -8.48 7.79
CA GLN A 201 -12.00 -8.38 7.24
C GLN A 201 -12.00 -8.22 5.71
N VAL A 202 -11.13 -7.37 5.16
CA VAL A 202 -11.12 -7.05 3.72
C VAL A 202 -10.17 -7.95 2.94
N PHE A 203 -8.87 -7.96 3.27
CA PHE A 203 -7.89 -8.76 2.52
C PHE A 203 -7.84 -10.22 2.95
N LYS A 204 -8.46 -10.58 4.08
CA LYS A 204 -8.59 -11.97 4.60
C LYS A 204 -7.24 -12.67 4.75
N LEU A 205 -6.22 -11.94 5.23
CA LEU A 205 -4.88 -12.47 5.43
C LEU A 205 -4.82 -13.54 6.55
N ASN A 206 -5.85 -13.62 7.41
CA ASN A 206 -6.04 -14.65 8.43
C ASN A 206 -6.43 -16.04 7.87
N GLY A 207 -6.67 -16.15 6.56
CA GLY A 207 -6.98 -17.41 5.89
C GLY A 207 -5.78 -18.34 5.67
N THR A 208 -4.56 -17.92 6.07
CA THR A 208 -3.35 -18.75 5.94
C THR A 208 -3.38 -19.88 6.97
N PRO A 209 -3.15 -21.15 6.57
CA PRO A 209 -3.12 -22.28 7.50
C PRO A 209 -2.19 -22.02 8.69
N GLY A 210 -2.70 -22.19 9.91
CA GLY A 210 -1.95 -21.94 11.16
C GLY A 210 -1.99 -20.51 11.69
N ASN A 211 -2.52 -19.55 10.92
CA ASN A 211 -2.64 -18.15 11.34
C ASN A 211 -4.10 -17.73 11.56
N LYS A 212 -4.63 -17.96 12.77
CA LYS A 212 -6.01 -17.57 13.13
C LYS A 212 -6.16 -16.07 13.41
N SER A 213 -5.09 -15.39 13.83
CA SER A 213 -5.12 -13.97 14.20
C SER A 213 -4.85 -13.02 13.02
N GLY A 214 -4.37 -13.55 11.88
CA GLY A 214 -4.01 -12.77 10.69
C GLY A 214 -2.65 -12.09 10.78
N TYR A 215 -2.22 -11.70 11.98
CA TYR A 215 -0.93 -11.06 12.24
C TYR A 215 -0.51 -11.23 13.70
N SER A 216 0.78 -11.01 13.98
CA SER A 216 1.34 -10.82 15.32
C SER A 216 1.98 -9.44 15.44
N ILE A 217 2.31 -9.03 16.65
CA ILE A 217 2.89 -7.70 16.93
C ILE A 217 4.24 -7.89 17.57
N ASN A 218 5.26 -7.17 17.08
CA ASN A 218 6.55 -7.07 17.75
C ASN A 218 6.67 -5.67 18.37
N LEU A 219 6.93 -5.61 19.69
CA LEU A 219 7.31 -4.38 20.38
C LEU A 219 8.81 -4.18 20.20
N SER A 220 9.20 -3.29 19.32
CA SER A 220 10.59 -2.95 19.06
C SER A 220 11.03 -1.80 19.94
N THR A 221 12.00 -2.07 20.83
CA THR A 221 12.48 -1.14 21.86
C THR A 221 13.66 -0.30 21.39
N ARG A 222 14.15 0.59 22.24
CA ARG A 222 15.23 1.53 21.98
C ARG A 222 16.48 0.86 21.41
N PRO A 223 17.03 1.36 20.29
CA PRO A 223 18.33 0.91 19.79
C PRO A 223 19.45 1.14 20.79
N ILE A 224 20.48 0.28 20.75
CA ILE A 224 21.60 0.35 21.72
C ILE A 224 22.45 1.60 21.47
N ASP A 225 22.79 1.89 20.20
CA ASP A 225 23.83 2.88 19.83
C ASP A 225 23.31 4.10 19.05
N HIS A 226 22.09 4.04 18.48
CA HIS A 226 21.58 5.09 17.59
C HIS A 226 20.18 5.52 17.97
N TYR A 227 20.06 6.39 19.00
CA TYR A 227 18.80 6.98 19.41
C TYR A 227 18.98 8.43 19.85
N ILE A 228 17.91 9.19 19.87
CA ILE A 228 17.87 10.58 20.36
C ILE A 228 16.94 10.69 21.58
N GLY A 229 17.19 11.70 22.43
CA GLY A 229 16.39 11.98 23.62
C GLY A 229 16.83 11.23 24.89
N ASP A 230 16.13 11.49 25.99
CA ASP A 230 16.44 10.97 27.31
C ASP A 230 15.95 9.54 27.50
N ILE A 231 16.72 8.73 28.22
CA ILE A 231 16.40 7.32 28.50
C ILE A 231 15.07 7.17 29.26
N GLU A 232 14.76 8.09 30.16
CA GLU A 232 13.52 8.06 30.94
C GLU A 232 12.29 8.22 30.04
N VAL A 233 12.36 9.11 29.04
CA VAL A 233 11.29 9.29 28.04
C VAL A 233 11.09 8.04 27.23
N TRP A 234 12.18 7.34 26.86
CA TRP A 234 12.14 6.06 26.16
C TRP A 234 11.46 4.97 27.02
N ASN A 235 11.88 4.85 28.27
CA ASN A 235 11.30 3.86 29.20
C ASN A 235 9.81 4.09 29.41
N ASP A 236 9.37 5.34 29.55
CA ASP A 236 7.96 5.69 29.67
C ASP A 236 7.18 5.31 28.40
N ALA A 237 7.72 5.63 27.22
CA ALA A 237 7.10 5.29 25.94
C ALA A 237 6.97 3.77 25.74
N GLU A 238 8.02 3.01 26.03
CA GLU A 238 8.00 1.55 25.94
C GLU A 238 7.00 0.93 26.94
N ASN A 239 6.93 1.45 28.17
CA ASN A 239 5.96 0.99 29.17
C ASN A 239 4.51 1.28 28.77
N VAL A 240 4.24 2.44 28.13
CA VAL A 240 2.92 2.77 27.60
C VAL A 240 2.53 1.75 26.53
N LEU A 241 3.39 1.49 25.54
CA LEU A 241 3.12 0.52 24.49
C LEU A 241 2.91 -0.89 25.05
N LYS A 242 3.74 -1.32 25.99
CA LYS A 242 3.61 -2.64 26.65
C LYS A 242 2.28 -2.76 27.39
N THR A 243 1.89 -1.75 28.16
CA THR A 243 0.60 -1.73 28.88
C THR A 243 -0.59 -1.82 27.93
N ILE A 244 -0.53 -1.19 26.75
CA ILE A 244 -1.55 -1.30 25.73
C ILE A 244 -1.61 -2.72 25.17
N LEU A 245 -0.44 -3.32 24.86
CA LEU A 245 -0.36 -4.68 24.32
C LEU A 245 -0.87 -5.75 25.30
N GLU A 246 -0.68 -5.56 26.60
CA GLU A 246 -1.21 -6.45 27.64
C GLU A 246 -2.75 -6.44 27.74
N LYS A 247 -3.40 -5.36 27.25
CA LYS A 247 -4.87 -5.21 27.26
C LYS A 247 -5.55 -5.78 26.01
N ILE A 248 -4.80 -6.02 24.94
CA ILE A 248 -5.37 -6.48 23.66
C ILE A 248 -5.21 -7.99 23.50
N ASP A 249 -6.21 -8.64 22.90
CA ASP A 249 -6.20 -10.07 22.61
C ASP A 249 -5.50 -10.38 21.27
N LYS A 250 -4.20 -10.05 21.18
CA LYS A 250 -3.35 -10.36 20.02
C LYS A 250 -2.00 -10.89 20.48
N PRO A 251 -1.44 -11.89 19.79
CA PRO A 251 -0.09 -12.37 20.10
C PRO A 251 0.94 -11.27 19.85
N TRP A 252 1.82 -11.04 20.82
CA TRP A 252 2.91 -10.11 20.68
C TRP A 252 4.21 -10.62 21.30
N GLU A 253 5.34 -10.14 20.82
CA GLU A 253 6.68 -10.49 21.26
C GLU A 253 7.52 -9.24 21.45
N LEU A 254 8.52 -9.30 22.33
CA LEU A 254 9.50 -8.24 22.51
C LEU A 254 10.62 -8.40 21.49
N ASN A 255 10.94 -7.32 20.76
CA ASN A 255 12.05 -7.23 19.82
C ASN A 255 13.01 -6.14 20.28
N GLU A 256 13.99 -6.53 21.10
CA GLU A 256 14.90 -5.58 21.75
C GLU A 256 15.83 -4.91 20.75
N GLY A 257 15.95 -3.59 20.85
CA GLY A 257 16.94 -2.79 20.09
C GLY A 257 16.58 -2.46 18.65
N ASP A 258 15.37 -2.80 18.17
CA ASP A 258 14.94 -2.59 16.78
C ASP A 258 13.96 -1.40 16.61
N GLY A 259 13.86 -0.53 17.61
CA GLY A 259 13.07 0.71 17.56
C GLY A 259 13.63 1.70 16.53
N ALA A 260 12.83 2.72 16.19
CA ALA A 260 13.33 3.84 15.40
C ALA A 260 14.29 4.71 16.25
N PHE A 261 15.13 5.51 15.62
CA PHE A 261 16.05 6.37 16.38
C PHE A 261 15.33 7.43 17.24
N TYR A 262 14.06 7.71 16.97
CA TYR A 262 13.23 8.72 17.64
C TYR A 262 12.12 8.15 18.54
N GLY A 263 11.88 6.83 18.56
CA GLY A 263 10.87 6.24 19.42
C GLY A 263 10.65 4.73 19.23
N PRO A 264 10.06 4.04 20.23
CA PRO A 264 9.68 2.65 20.15
C PRO A 264 8.54 2.44 19.14
N LYS A 265 8.44 1.20 18.63
CA LYS A 265 7.45 0.89 17.59
C LYS A 265 6.77 -0.47 17.82
N LEU A 266 5.54 -0.55 17.33
CA LEU A 266 4.80 -1.80 17.15
C LEU A 266 4.91 -2.19 15.68
N ASP A 267 5.64 -3.26 15.40
CA ASP A 267 5.77 -3.82 14.06
C ASP A 267 4.75 -4.94 13.88
N ILE A 268 3.94 -4.81 12.84
CA ILE A 268 2.88 -5.78 12.53
C ILE A 268 3.44 -6.80 11.55
N MET A 269 3.48 -8.05 12.01
CA MET A 269 4.08 -9.17 11.31
C MET A 269 3.01 -10.06 10.67
N VAL A 270 3.09 -10.26 9.36
CA VAL A 270 2.17 -11.14 8.61
C VAL A 270 2.96 -12.34 8.11
N PRO A 271 2.56 -13.58 8.43
CA PRO A 271 3.22 -14.78 7.92
C PRO A 271 2.86 -15.02 6.45
N ASP A 272 3.85 -15.39 5.65
CA ASP A 272 3.65 -15.91 4.29
C ASP A 272 3.21 -17.39 4.30
N HIS A 273 2.99 -17.97 3.12
CA HIS A 273 2.60 -19.37 2.98
C HIS A 273 3.64 -20.37 3.52
N ASN A 274 4.88 -19.95 3.68
CA ASN A 274 5.98 -20.79 4.20
C ASN A 274 6.16 -20.59 5.71
N GLY A 275 5.31 -19.79 6.36
CA GLY A 275 5.39 -19.45 7.76
C GLY A 275 6.47 -18.42 8.11
N LYS A 276 7.10 -17.77 7.10
CA LYS A 276 8.03 -16.68 7.33
C LYS A 276 7.24 -15.39 7.55
N SER A 277 7.51 -14.72 8.68
CA SER A 277 6.87 -13.44 9.00
C SER A 277 7.51 -12.27 8.25
N HIS A 278 6.66 -11.38 7.75
CA HIS A 278 7.05 -10.14 7.08
C HIS A 278 6.47 -8.95 7.83
N GLN A 279 7.32 -7.99 8.15
CA GLN A 279 6.85 -6.71 8.67
C GLN A 279 6.11 -5.96 7.56
N VAL A 280 4.87 -5.59 7.81
CA VAL A 280 4.01 -4.90 6.85
C VAL A 280 3.59 -3.54 7.41
N ALA A 281 2.85 -3.50 8.52
CA ALA A 281 2.45 -2.26 9.15
C ALA A 281 3.36 -1.88 10.32
N THR A 282 3.32 -0.60 10.68
CA THR A 282 4.08 -0.05 11.80
C THR A 282 3.26 1.04 12.49
N ILE A 283 3.32 1.07 13.82
CA ILE A 283 2.84 2.16 14.67
C ILE A 283 4.01 2.59 15.55
N GLN A 284 4.41 3.85 15.52
CA GLN A 284 5.57 4.37 16.25
C GLN A 284 5.16 5.52 17.14
N LEU A 285 5.63 5.51 18.38
CA LEU A 285 5.38 6.58 19.34
C LEU A 285 6.59 7.51 19.39
N ASP A 286 6.37 8.80 19.15
CA ASP A 286 7.43 9.78 18.97
C ASP A 286 7.22 11.00 19.89
N PHE A 287 8.16 11.20 20.80
CA PHE A 287 8.25 12.37 21.67
C PHE A 287 9.32 13.38 21.19
N GLN A 288 10.14 13.01 20.22
CA GLN A 288 11.33 13.74 19.82
C GLN A 288 11.05 14.79 18.75
N LEU A 289 10.33 14.44 17.68
CA LEU A 289 9.98 15.40 16.63
C LEU A 289 9.15 16.57 17.17
N PRO A 290 8.10 16.35 18.02
CA PRO A 290 7.38 17.45 18.63
C PRO A 290 8.30 18.38 19.45
N GLN A 291 9.31 17.84 20.13
CA GLN A 291 10.29 18.63 20.87
C GLN A 291 11.23 19.41 19.93
N ARG A 292 11.76 18.76 18.90
CA ARG A 292 12.71 19.37 17.95
C ARG A 292 12.06 20.46 17.10
N PHE A 293 10.77 20.34 16.80
CA PHE A 293 10.00 21.36 16.09
C PHE A 293 9.40 22.42 17.02
N ASP A 294 9.50 22.23 18.36
CA ASP A 294 8.88 23.07 19.40
C ASP A 294 7.36 23.20 19.22
N LEU A 295 6.71 22.08 18.85
CA LEU A 295 5.27 22.02 18.61
C LEU A 295 4.51 22.28 19.92
N LYS A 296 3.39 23.00 19.83
CA LYS A 296 2.59 23.42 21.00
C LYS A 296 1.11 23.37 20.67
N PHE A 297 0.32 23.08 21.68
CA PHE A 297 -1.13 23.29 21.69
C PHE A 297 -1.55 23.91 23.03
N LYS A 298 -2.71 24.58 23.08
CA LYS A 298 -3.27 25.10 24.32
C LYS A 298 -4.12 24.05 25.02
N ASN A 299 -3.78 23.74 26.27
CA ASN A 299 -4.52 22.80 27.11
C ASN A 299 -5.82 23.48 27.68
N GLN A 300 -6.56 22.72 28.51
CA GLN A 300 -7.82 23.21 29.14
C GLN A 300 -7.63 24.44 30.02
N ASN A 301 -6.43 24.66 30.56
CA ASN A 301 -6.07 25.79 31.39
C ASN A 301 -5.54 26.99 30.57
N ASN A 302 -5.60 26.89 29.22
CA ASN A 302 -5.01 27.89 28.30
C ASN A 302 -3.49 28.02 28.43
N GLU A 303 -2.81 26.97 28.90
CA GLU A 303 -1.35 26.84 28.95
C GLU A 303 -0.84 26.06 27.74
N TYR A 304 0.40 26.35 27.30
CA TYR A 304 1.00 25.64 26.20
C TYR A 304 1.58 24.28 26.65
N GLU A 305 1.15 23.23 26.00
CA GLU A 305 1.68 21.88 26.14
C GLU A 305 2.23 21.37 24.81
N ARG A 306 3.13 20.38 24.89
CA ARG A 306 3.70 19.71 23.71
C ARG A 306 2.86 18.50 23.34
N PRO A 307 2.43 18.37 22.07
CA PRO A 307 1.74 17.17 21.64
C PRO A 307 2.72 16.00 21.57
N ILE A 308 2.17 14.80 21.55
CA ILE A 308 2.86 13.56 21.23
C ILE A 308 2.51 13.21 19.79
N MET A 309 3.45 12.61 19.07
CA MET A 309 3.23 12.20 17.69
C MET A 309 3.20 10.68 17.58
N ILE A 310 2.21 10.15 16.86
CA ILE A 310 2.13 8.74 16.50
C ILE A 310 2.26 8.64 14.99
N HIS A 311 3.26 7.91 14.54
CA HIS A 311 3.43 7.58 13.13
C HIS A 311 2.77 6.24 12.87
N ARG A 312 2.04 6.10 11.76
CA ARG A 312 1.49 4.83 11.37
C ARG A 312 1.48 4.63 9.85
N ALA A 313 1.77 3.40 9.43
CA ALA A 313 1.54 2.94 8.08
C ALA A 313 0.86 1.57 8.18
N VAL A 314 -0.32 1.41 7.57
CA VAL A 314 -1.09 0.14 7.60
C VAL A 314 -0.61 -0.79 6.49
N PHE A 315 -0.40 -0.28 5.28
CA PHE A 315 0.16 -1.07 4.18
C PHE A 315 1.70 -1.13 4.22
N GLY A 316 2.33 -0.28 5.02
CA GLY A 316 3.75 0.00 4.89
C GLY A 316 4.00 0.71 3.57
N SER A 317 4.80 0.15 2.65
CA SER A 317 4.78 0.65 1.28
C SER A 317 3.68 -0.06 0.47
N ILE A 318 2.96 0.70 -0.34
CA ILE A 318 1.86 0.18 -1.18
C ILE A 318 2.39 -0.87 -2.15
N GLU A 319 3.58 -0.66 -2.70
CA GLU A 319 4.26 -1.60 -3.59
C GLU A 319 4.58 -2.92 -2.88
N ARG A 320 5.08 -2.86 -1.64
CA ARG A 320 5.37 -4.06 -0.84
C ARG A 320 4.10 -4.80 -0.45
N PHE A 321 3.06 -4.07 -0.08
CA PHE A 321 1.75 -4.65 0.20
C PHE A 321 1.15 -5.32 -1.04
N MET A 322 1.30 -4.69 -2.22
CA MET A 322 0.89 -5.29 -3.48
C MET A 322 1.65 -6.60 -3.77
N ALA A 323 2.95 -6.69 -3.44
CA ALA A 323 3.71 -7.94 -3.55
C ALA A 323 3.13 -9.05 -2.64
N LEU A 324 2.80 -8.70 -1.39
CA LEU A 324 2.13 -9.60 -0.45
C LEU A 324 0.79 -10.10 -1.00
N LEU A 325 -0.01 -9.22 -1.58
CA LEU A 325 -1.32 -9.58 -2.16
C LEU A 325 -1.18 -10.44 -3.43
N ILE A 326 -0.17 -10.18 -4.29
CA ILE A 326 0.12 -11.04 -5.45
C ILE A 326 0.39 -12.48 -4.98
N GLU A 327 1.17 -12.64 -3.92
CA GLU A 327 1.47 -13.95 -3.34
C GLU A 327 0.25 -14.57 -2.68
N HIS A 328 -0.47 -13.80 -1.86
CA HIS A 328 -1.65 -14.26 -1.13
C HIS A 328 -2.75 -14.77 -2.06
N TYR A 329 -3.11 -13.96 -3.06
CA TYR A 329 -4.14 -14.32 -4.05
C TYR A 329 -3.63 -15.17 -5.20
N LYS A 330 -2.31 -15.34 -5.37
CA LYS A 330 -1.69 -16.03 -6.52
C LYS A 330 -2.16 -15.48 -7.87
N GLY A 331 -2.39 -14.17 -7.91
CA GLY A 331 -2.93 -13.45 -9.07
C GLY A 331 -4.44 -13.58 -9.27
N LYS A 332 -5.15 -14.34 -8.44
CA LYS A 332 -6.61 -14.46 -8.47
C LYS A 332 -7.25 -13.41 -7.57
N TRP A 333 -7.12 -12.18 -7.95
CA TRP A 333 -7.67 -11.03 -7.21
C TRP A 333 -9.15 -11.18 -6.90
N PRO A 334 -9.64 -10.72 -5.73
CA PRO A 334 -11.06 -10.52 -5.50
C PRO A 334 -11.62 -9.55 -6.54
N PHE A 335 -12.90 -9.65 -6.88
CA PHE A 335 -13.50 -8.89 -7.98
C PHE A 335 -13.25 -7.38 -7.85
N TRP A 336 -13.45 -6.82 -6.67
CA TRP A 336 -13.30 -5.38 -6.45
C TRP A 336 -11.88 -4.85 -6.78
N LEU A 337 -10.85 -5.68 -6.59
CA LEU A 337 -9.45 -5.31 -6.80
C LEU A 337 -8.92 -5.80 -8.16
N ASN A 338 -9.64 -6.69 -8.85
CA ASN A 338 -9.18 -7.28 -10.11
C ASN A 338 -9.11 -6.22 -11.23
N PRO A 339 -7.96 -6.02 -11.89
CA PRO A 339 -7.86 -5.14 -13.06
C PRO A 339 -8.59 -5.69 -14.28
N CYS A 340 -8.90 -7.01 -14.31
CA CYS A 340 -9.64 -7.73 -15.34
C CYS A 340 -10.95 -8.26 -14.72
N GLN A 341 -11.94 -7.37 -14.44
CA GLN A 341 -13.17 -7.75 -13.73
C GLN A 341 -14.08 -8.62 -14.59
N ALA A 342 -14.31 -8.24 -15.84
CA ALA A 342 -15.13 -9.02 -16.75
C ALA A 342 -14.65 -8.92 -18.20
N VAL A 343 -14.95 -9.96 -18.99
CA VAL A 343 -14.83 -9.93 -20.44
C VAL A 343 -16.13 -10.40 -21.08
N ILE A 344 -16.59 -9.67 -22.10
CA ILE A 344 -17.79 -9.97 -22.86
C ILE A 344 -17.37 -10.57 -24.20
N ILE A 345 -17.95 -11.73 -24.56
CA ILE A 345 -17.56 -12.50 -25.74
C ILE A 345 -18.79 -12.78 -26.61
N PRO A 346 -18.98 -12.10 -27.76
CA PRO A 346 -19.98 -12.51 -28.74
C PRO A 346 -19.60 -13.85 -29.35
N ILE A 347 -20.53 -14.79 -29.49
CA ILE A 347 -20.24 -16.09 -30.14
C ILE A 347 -19.85 -15.87 -31.58
N LYS A 348 -20.65 -15.07 -32.33
CA LYS A 348 -20.41 -14.70 -33.72
C LYS A 348 -20.02 -13.20 -33.80
N THR A 349 -18.80 -12.94 -34.21
CA THR A 349 -18.29 -11.56 -34.34
C THR A 349 -18.78 -10.82 -35.58
N ASP A 350 -19.35 -11.54 -36.54
CA ASP A 350 -20.01 -11.03 -37.75
C ASP A 350 -21.53 -10.80 -37.55
N ASN A 351 -22.10 -11.23 -36.41
CA ASN A 351 -23.50 -10.99 -36.07
C ASN A 351 -23.67 -9.67 -35.35
N ALA A 352 -24.16 -8.65 -36.08
CA ALA A 352 -24.34 -7.29 -35.56
C ALA A 352 -25.17 -7.24 -34.27
N LYS A 353 -26.24 -8.07 -34.13
CA LYS A 353 -27.09 -8.07 -32.93
C LYS A 353 -26.31 -8.51 -31.68
N GLN A 354 -25.47 -9.57 -31.79
CA GLN A 354 -24.65 -10.05 -30.67
C GLN A 354 -23.59 -9.00 -30.28
N VAL A 355 -22.93 -8.43 -31.28
CA VAL A 355 -21.86 -7.43 -31.06
C VAL A 355 -22.45 -6.16 -30.44
N ASP A 356 -23.58 -5.65 -30.95
CA ASP A 356 -24.22 -4.46 -30.40
C ASP A 356 -24.72 -4.66 -28.97
N GLN A 357 -25.24 -5.85 -28.65
CA GLN A 357 -25.63 -6.20 -27.27
C GLN A 357 -24.41 -6.23 -26.35
N CYS A 358 -23.29 -6.82 -26.77
CA CYS A 358 -22.03 -6.82 -26.02
C CYS A 358 -21.53 -5.40 -25.76
N ARG A 359 -21.57 -4.53 -26.77
CA ARG A 359 -21.13 -3.13 -26.66
C ARG A 359 -22.01 -2.30 -25.73
N ARG A 360 -23.34 -2.50 -25.76
CA ARG A 360 -24.27 -1.86 -24.82
C ARG A 360 -23.98 -2.25 -23.38
N LEU A 361 -23.82 -3.57 -23.11
CA LEU A 361 -23.47 -4.03 -21.78
C LEU A 361 -22.13 -3.48 -21.31
N ARG A 362 -21.10 -3.50 -22.17
CA ARG A 362 -19.80 -2.90 -21.83
C ARG A 362 -19.95 -1.45 -21.46
N GLN A 363 -20.67 -0.67 -22.30
CA GLN A 363 -20.90 0.76 -22.05
C GLN A 363 -21.57 0.99 -20.69
N ARG A 364 -22.60 0.21 -20.36
CA ARG A 364 -23.31 0.28 -19.08
C ARG A 364 -22.38 0.00 -17.90
N LEU A 365 -21.55 -1.04 -18.00
CA LEU A 365 -20.67 -1.48 -16.91
C LEU A 365 -19.41 -0.61 -16.79
N SER A 366 -18.84 -0.17 -17.90
CA SER A 366 -17.63 0.68 -17.89
C SER A 366 -17.93 2.15 -17.61
N GLY A 367 -19.21 2.55 -17.62
CA GLY A 367 -19.62 3.94 -17.46
C GLY A 367 -19.12 4.85 -18.62
N GLU A 368 -18.78 4.25 -19.76
CA GLU A 368 -18.41 5.00 -20.97
C GLU A 368 -19.63 5.73 -21.55
N ILE A 369 -19.46 6.96 -21.95
CA ILE A 369 -20.49 7.72 -22.66
C ILE A 369 -20.23 7.53 -24.15
N ASN A 370 -21.19 6.96 -24.88
CA ASN A 370 -21.09 6.81 -26.33
C ASN A 370 -21.66 8.05 -27.01
N GLU A 371 -20.78 8.86 -27.60
CA GLU A 371 -21.15 10.12 -28.23
C GLU A 371 -20.79 10.17 -29.73
N LYS A 372 -20.97 9.04 -30.42
CA LYS A 372 -20.70 9.03 -31.87
C LYS A 372 -21.51 10.04 -32.67
N ASP A 373 -22.64 10.53 -32.10
CA ASP A 373 -23.62 11.37 -32.79
C ASP A 373 -23.74 12.80 -32.24
N THR A 374 -22.82 13.24 -31.34
CA THR A 374 -22.89 14.61 -30.80
C THR A 374 -21.75 15.47 -31.27
N GLU A 375 -22.09 16.67 -31.73
CA GLU A 375 -21.14 17.71 -32.17
C GLU A 375 -20.23 18.18 -31.02
N PHE A 376 -20.67 18.00 -29.75
CA PHE A 376 -19.93 18.39 -28.58
C PHE A 376 -19.82 17.22 -27.59
N LEU A 377 -18.61 16.97 -27.08
CA LEU A 377 -18.36 15.98 -26.01
C LEU A 377 -19.04 16.43 -24.71
N LYS A 378 -19.78 15.52 -24.08
CA LYS A 378 -20.34 15.75 -22.75
C LYS A 378 -19.36 15.28 -21.67
N PRO A 379 -19.19 16.01 -20.54
CA PRO A 379 -18.34 15.55 -19.44
C PRO A 379 -18.95 14.31 -18.80
N VAL A 380 -18.08 13.36 -18.47
CA VAL A 380 -18.46 12.20 -17.64
C VAL A 380 -18.77 12.69 -16.23
N PRO A 381 -19.92 12.33 -15.61
CA PRO A 381 -20.23 12.69 -14.24
C PRO A 381 -19.13 12.24 -13.27
N PHE A 382 -18.77 13.07 -12.30
CA PHE A 382 -17.68 12.80 -11.37
C PHE A 382 -17.86 11.50 -10.56
N ASN A 383 -19.10 11.19 -10.21
CA ASN A 383 -19.48 9.99 -9.45
C ASN A 383 -19.91 8.80 -10.34
N ASN A 384 -19.55 8.82 -11.64
CA ASN A 384 -19.89 7.75 -12.55
C ASN A 384 -19.14 6.47 -12.18
N HIS A 385 -19.89 5.39 -11.88
CA HIS A 385 -19.31 4.11 -11.52
C HIS A 385 -18.72 3.38 -12.73
N LYS A 386 -17.52 2.80 -12.56
CA LYS A 386 -16.79 2.16 -13.66
C LYS A 386 -16.21 0.82 -13.24
N PHE A 387 -16.65 -0.24 -13.92
CA PHE A 387 -15.99 -1.54 -13.86
C PHE A 387 -14.96 -1.70 -14.98
N ASN A 388 -13.95 -2.52 -14.77
CA ASN A 388 -12.96 -2.88 -15.78
C ASN A 388 -13.50 -4.02 -16.65
N VAL A 389 -14.16 -3.68 -17.76
CA VAL A 389 -14.83 -4.62 -18.65
C VAL A 389 -14.30 -4.50 -20.06
N ASP A 390 -13.82 -5.62 -20.60
CA ASP A 390 -13.35 -5.73 -21.97
C ASP A 390 -14.35 -6.46 -22.87
N ILE A 391 -14.25 -6.25 -24.19
CA ILE A 391 -14.95 -7.07 -25.19
C ILE A 391 -13.89 -7.80 -26.01
N ASP A 392 -14.11 -9.09 -26.25
CA ASP A 392 -13.30 -9.87 -27.17
C ASP A 392 -14.04 -10.12 -28.48
N GLU A 393 -13.83 -9.24 -29.45
CA GLU A 393 -14.41 -9.32 -30.80
C GLU A 393 -13.44 -9.94 -31.83
N ARG A 394 -12.37 -10.61 -31.38
CA ARG A 394 -11.42 -11.27 -32.30
C ARG A 394 -12.10 -12.38 -33.11
N SER A 395 -11.62 -12.60 -34.33
CA SER A 395 -12.13 -13.64 -35.23
C SER A 395 -11.82 -15.08 -34.81
N GLU A 396 -11.17 -15.26 -33.67
CA GLU A 396 -10.83 -16.56 -33.11
C GLU A 396 -12.05 -17.35 -32.62
N SER A 397 -11.92 -18.66 -32.49
CA SER A 397 -12.99 -19.50 -31.96
C SER A 397 -13.38 -19.10 -30.54
N VAL A 398 -14.67 -19.25 -30.18
CA VAL A 398 -15.18 -18.94 -28.82
C VAL A 398 -14.38 -19.68 -27.74
N GLY A 399 -14.05 -20.96 -27.99
CA GLY A 399 -13.28 -21.78 -27.06
C GLY A 399 -11.88 -21.21 -26.81
N TYR A 400 -11.21 -20.72 -27.86
CA TYR A 400 -9.91 -20.04 -27.73
C TYR A 400 -10.03 -18.74 -26.92
N ARG A 401 -10.97 -17.88 -27.24
CA ARG A 401 -11.21 -16.60 -26.54
C ARG A 401 -11.54 -16.82 -25.06
N ILE A 402 -12.34 -17.84 -24.74
CA ILE A 402 -12.62 -18.24 -23.36
C ILE A 402 -11.35 -18.69 -22.65
N LYS A 403 -10.52 -19.54 -23.29
CA LYS A 403 -9.26 -20.03 -22.72
C LYS A 403 -8.28 -18.87 -22.49
N ASP A 404 -8.18 -17.94 -23.42
CA ASP A 404 -7.34 -16.75 -23.34
C ASP A 404 -7.78 -15.84 -22.17
N ALA A 405 -9.09 -15.61 -22.03
CA ALA A 405 -9.66 -14.84 -20.92
C ALA A 405 -9.36 -15.48 -19.54
N LEU A 406 -9.49 -16.81 -19.45
CA LEU A 406 -9.15 -17.54 -18.22
C LEU A 406 -7.65 -17.46 -17.90
N SER A 407 -6.77 -17.45 -18.90
CA SER A 407 -5.32 -17.30 -18.71
C SER A 407 -4.92 -15.90 -18.25
N LYS A 408 -5.76 -14.88 -18.48
CA LYS A 408 -5.62 -13.50 -18.02
C LYS A 408 -6.31 -13.22 -16.67
N ASP A 409 -6.88 -14.26 -16.04
CA ASP A 409 -7.53 -14.21 -14.75
C ASP A 409 -8.75 -13.24 -14.69
N TYR A 410 -9.54 -13.12 -15.77
CA TYR A 410 -10.82 -12.40 -15.70
C TYR A 410 -11.73 -13.05 -14.67
N SER A 411 -12.33 -12.24 -13.76
CA SER A 411 -13.25 -12.75 -12.74
C SER A 411 -14.54 -13.30 -13.33
N TYR A 412 -15.10 -12.62 -14.32
CA TYR A 412 -16.35 -13.00 -15.01
C TYR A 412 -16.16 -13.12 -16.51
N LEU A 413 -16.76 -14.14 -17.08
CA LEU A 413 -16.93 -14.34 -18.52
C LEU A 413 -18.41 -14.21 -18.86
N ILE A 414 -18.74 -13.29 -19.76
CA ILE A 414 -20.10 -13.00 -20.22
C ILE A 414 -20.17 -13.35 -21.70
N ILE A 415 -21.02 -14.30 -22.04
CA ILE A 415 -21.12 -14.83 -23.39
C ILE A 415 -22.46 -14.43 -23.98
N VAL A 416 -22.47 -14.02 -25.25
CA VAL A 416 -23.65 -13.61 -25.98
C VAL A 416 -23.75 -14.42 -27.27
N GLY A 417 -24.77 -15.30 -27.34
CA GLY A 417 -25.12 -16.08 -28.51
C GLY A 417 -26.46 -15.63 -29.12
N GLU A 418 -27.04 -16.48 -29.96
CA GLU A 418 -28.31 -16.21 -30.63
C GLU A 418 -29.51 -16.15 -29.64
N ASN A 419 -29.48 -17.06 -28.65
CA ASN A 419 -30.54 -17.11 -27.60
C ASN A 419 -30.48 -15.85 -26.73
N GLU A 420 -29.28 -15.50 -26.26
CA GLU A 420 -29.06 -14.31 -25.44
C GLU A 420 -29.47 -13.02 -26.22
N ALA A 421 -29.13 -12.95 -27.51
CA ALA A 421 -29.52 -11.83 -28.36
C ALA A 421 -31.03 -11.76 -28.65
N ALA A 422 -31.70 -12.90 -28.63
CA ALA A 422 -33.16 -12.95 -28.81
C ALA A 422 -33.92 -12.59 -27.52
N THR A 423 -33.40 -12.95 -26.35
CA THR A 423 -34.04 -12.76 -25.05
C THR A 423 -33.54 -11.53 -24.28
N ASN A 424 -32.59 -10.78 -24.84
CA ASN A 424 -31.91 -9.68 -24.19
C ASN A 424 -31.32 -10.06 -22.82
N SER A 425 -30.76 -11.25 -22.72
CA SER A 425 -30.08 -11.81 -21.54
C SER A 425 -28.61 -12.07 -21.83
N PHE A 426 -27.87 -12.52 -20.84
CA PHE A 426 -26.43 -12.78 -20.92
C PHE A 426 -26.11 -14.07 -20.18
N SER A 427 -25.32 -14.95 -20.79
CA SER A 427 -24.77 -16.14 -20.16
C SER A 427 -23.52 -15.77 -19.38
N VAL A 428 -23.63 -15.74 -18.05
CA VAL A 428 -22.58 -15.27 -17.13
C VAL A 428 -22.02 -16.44 -16.33
N ARG A 429 -20.69 -16.55 -16.26
CA ARG A 429 -20.00 -17.49 -15.36
C ARG A 429 -18.74 -16.86 -14.74
N THR A 430 -18.30 -17.42 -13.62
CA THR A 430 -17.04 -17.03 -12.99
C THR A 430 -15.85 -17.81 -13.59
N ARG A 431 -14.63 -17.41 -13.26
CA ARG A 431 -13.42 -18.17 -13.61
C ARG A 431 -13.28 -19.48 -12.83
N GLU A 432 -13.84 -19.54 -11.62
CA GLU A 432 -13.77 -20.70 -10.73
C GLU A 432 -14.86 -21.72 -11.03
N ASP A 433 -16.08 -21.24 -11.33
CA ASP A 433 -17.24 -22.10 -11.55
C ASP A 433 -17.69 -22.05 -13.02
N ARG A 434 -17.87 -23.25 -13.61
CA ARG A 434 -18.38 -23.40 -14.97
C ARG A 434 -19.90 -23.27 -15.08
N THR A 435 -20.59 -23.18 -13.97
CA THR A 435 -22.05 -22.98 -13.94
C THR A 435 -22.40 -21.67 -14.63
N VAL A 436 -23.30 -21.76 -15.60
CA VAL A 436 -23.75 -20.61 -16.38
C VAL A 436 -25.07 -20.11 -15.79
N HIS A 437 -25.11 -18.81 -15.52
CA HIS A 437 -26.33 -18.12 -15.07
C HIS A 437 -26.79 -17.17 -16.18
N ASN A 438 -28.09 -17.25 -16.53
CA ASN A 438 -28.68 -16.28 -17.45
C ASN A 438 -29.16 -15.07 -16.64
N LEU A 439 -28.53 -13.91 -16.89
CA LEU A 439 -28.78 -12.67 -16.17
C LEU A 439 -29.18 -11.55 -17.14
N THR A 440 -30.00 -10.63 -16.68
CA THR A 440 -30.25 -9.36 -17.39
C THR A 440 -29.09 -8.37 -17.16
N GLU A 441 -29.06 -7.31 -17.93
CA GLU A 441 -28.10 -6.23 -17.78
C GLU A 441 -28.11 -5.61 -16.38
N ASP A 442 -29.31 -5.34 -15.82
CA ASP A 442 -29.45 -4.76 -14.49
C ASP A 442 -28.98 -5.73 -13.40
N GLN A 443 -29.28 -7.02 -13.51
CA GLN A 443 -28.82 -8.04 -12.57
C GLN A 443 -27.30 -8.18 -12.55
N ILE A 444 -26.64 -8.04 -13.70
CA ILE A 444 -25.16 -8.04 -13.78
C ILE A 444 -24.61 -6.79 -13.10
N TYR A 445 -25.19 -5.62 -13.39
CA TYR A 445 -24.74 -4.36 -12.81
C TYR A 445 -24.90 -4.37 -11.28
N GLU A 446 -26.05 -4.75 -10.76
CA GLU A 446 -26.31 -4.85 -9.32
C GLU A 446 -25.34 -5.84 -8.65
N LYS A 447 -25.17 -7.03 -9.25
CA LYS A 447 -24.21 -8.03 -8.75
C LYS A 447 -22.79 -7.47 -8.66
N PHE A 448 -22.33 -6.74 -9.66
CA PHE A 448 -20.99 -6.16 -9.65
C PHE A 448 -20.86 -5.03 -8.61
N CYS A 449 -21.90 -4.23 -8.42
CA CYS A 449 -21.96 -3.23 -7.36
C CYS A 449 -21.90 -3.89 -5.97
N ASP A 450 -22.57 -5.00 -5.76
CA ASP A 450 -22.57 -5.73 -4.47
C ASP A 450 -21.19 -6.33 -4.18
N LEU A 451 -20.54 -6.92 -5.19
CA LEU A 451 -19.17 -7.45 -5.05
C LEU A 451 -18.16 -6.35 -4.65
N GLU A 452 -18.25 -5.15 -5.26
CA GLU A 452 -17.38 -4.04 -4.86
C GLU A 452 -17.75 -3.48 -3.49
N ARG A 453 -19.04 -3.39 -3.15
CA ARG A 453 -19.51 -2.93 -1.83
C ARG A 453 -19.03 -3.82 -0.70
N ASN A 454 -18.98 -5.13 -0.92
CA ASN A 454 -18.60 -6.13 0.08
C ASN A 454 -17.10 -6.51 0.03
N TYR A 455 -16.33 -5.88 -0.85
CA TYR A 455 -14.90 -6.22 -1.06
C TYR A 455 -14.66 -7.70 -1.43
N GLU A 456 -15.56 -8.26 -2.23
CA GLU A 456 -15.50 -9.64 -2.73
C GLU A 456 -14.73 -9.78 -4.05
#